data_faf5e563a339adebcab7a1b7c3ddbee7
#
_entry.id   faf5e563a339adebcab7a1b7c3ddbee7
#
_cell.length_a   1.000
_cell.length_b   1.000
_cell.length_c   1.000
_cell.angle_alpha   90.00
_cell.angle_beta   90.00
_cell.angle_gamma   90.00
#
_symmetry.space_group_name_H-M   'P 1'
#
loop_
_entity.id
_entity.type
_entity.pdbx_description
1 polymer ?
#
loop_
_entity_poly.entity_id
_entity_poly.type
_entity_poly.pdbx_seq_one_letter_code
_entity_poly.pdbx_strand_id
1 'polypeptide(L)'
;MLKINKYVSSLFLSVFVLFGTTVGSTAAMADGEKFVLISHAPDSDSWWNTIKNAIGIAGEQMGVDVDYRNPTTGDLADMARIVEQAAASNPDGIIVTIADYDVLKGPITSAIAKGIPVVTINSGTREQSEMLGALAHIGQPEYDAGFGAGKRAKAAGVTKFLCVNHFFTNPVSVDRCQGYADAL
;
A
#
# COMPACT_ATOMS: atom_id res chain seq x y z
N MET A 1 -24.11 -44.94 79.01
CA MET A 1 -24.86 -44.70 77.77
C MET A 1 -24.32 -43.43 77.12
N LEU A 2 -23.35 -43.55 76.22
CA LEU A 2 -22.77 -42.41 75.51
C LEU A 2 -23.05 -42.59 74.00
N LYS A 3 -23.74 -41.64 73.42
CA LYS A 3 -23.95 -41.58 71.92
C LYS A 3 -22.80 -40.83 71.28
N ILE A 4 -22.06 -41.54 70.49
CA ILE A 4 -20.99 -40.96 69.66
C ILE A 4 -21.58 -40.50 68.30
N ASN A 5 -21.52 -39.22 68.07
CA ASN A 5 -21.93 -38.60 66.80
C ASN A 5 -20.75 -38.57 65.85
N LYS A 6 -20.88 -39.24 64.73
CA LYS A 6 -19.87 -39.29 63.67
C LYS A 6 -20.08 -38.09 62.73
N TYR A 7 -19.20 -37.15 62.72
CA TYR A 7 -19.09 -36.20 61.63
C TYR A 7 -17.90 -36.61 60.72
N VAL A 8 -18.24 -37.16 59.59
CA VAL A 8 -17.25 -37.39 58.49
C VAL A 8 -17.17 -36.12 57.71
N SER A 9 -16.07 -35.40 57.88
CA SER A 9 -15.74 -34.27 57.06
C SER A 9 -15.15 -34.77 55.72
N SER A 10 -15.93 -34.62 54.65
CA SER A 10 -15.49 -34.90 53.30
C SER A 10 -14.70 -33.70 52.77
N LEU A 11 -13.40 -33.84 52.68
CA LEU A 11 -12.49 -32.83 52.10
C LEU A 11 -12.52 -32.99 50.59
N PHE A 12 -13.29 -32.15 49.87
CA PHE A 12 -13.24 -32.06 48.42
C PHE A 12 -12.02 -31.23 48.02
N LEU A 13 -11.00 -31.92 47.54
CA LEU A 13 -9.83 -31.31 46.94
C LEU A 13 -10.17 -30.96 45.49
N SER A 14 -10.59 -29.71 45.27
CA SER A 14 -10.82 -29.19 43.91
C SER A 14 -9.49 -28.87 43.25
N VAL A 15 -9.02 -29.76 42.37
CA VAL A 15 -7.90 -29.50 41.48
C VAL A 15 -8.38 -28.60 40.35
N PHE A 16 -8.09 -27.33 40.43
CA PHE A 16 -8.25 -26.39 39.34
C PHE A 16 -7.13 -26.63 38.32
N VAL A 17 -7.40 -27.39 37.27
CA VAL A 17 -6.52 -27.47 36.10
C VAL A 17 -6.73 -26.20 35.30
N LEU A 18 -5.82 -25.23 35.49
CA LEU A 18 -5.69 -24.08 34.56
C LEU A 18 -5.19 -24.60 33.21
N PHE A 19 -6.12 -24.87 32.30
CA PHE A 19 -5.77 -24.92 30.87
C PHE A 19 -5.39 -23.52 30.43
N GLY A 20 -4.11 -23.22 30.47
CA GLY A 20 -3.54 -22.08 29.79
C GLY A 20 -3.69 -22.29 28.30
N THR A 21 -4.74 -21.71 27.69
CA THR A 21 -4.79 -21.55 26.23
C THR A 21 -3.73 -20.53 25.86
N THR A 22 -2.54 -21.01 25.49
CA THR A 22 -1.60 -20.21 24.73
C THR A 22 -2.27 -19.96 23.38
N VAL A 23 -2.89 -18.79 23.23
CA VAL A 23 -3.25 -18.26 21.92
C VAL A 23 -1.92 -17.97 21.23
N GLY A 24 -1.35 -18.99 20.61
CA GLY A 24 -0.27 -18.80 19.66
C GLY A 24 -0.84 -17.92 18.56
N SER A 25 -0.38 -16.66 18.48
CA SER A 25 -0.55 -15.88 17.28
C SER A 25 0.24 -16.60 16.19
N THR A 26 -0.41 -17.54 15.51
CA THR A 26 0.08 -17.99 14.21
C THR A 26 0.02 -16.75 13.33
N ALA A 27 1.18 -16.14 13.03
CA ALA A 27 1.26 -15.27 11.89
C ALA A 27 0.67 -16.10 10.74
N ALA A 28 -0.46 -15.65 10.20
CA ALA A 28 -1.02 -16.26 9.02
C ALA A 28 0.07 -16.07 7.94
N MET A 29 0.77 -17.15 7.63
CA MET A 29 1.63 -17.17 6.45
C MET A 29 0.67 -17.06 5.28
N ALA A 30 0.91 -16.06 4.43
CA ALA A 30 0.21 -15.96 3.15
C ALA A 30 0.39 -17.30 2.43
N ASP A 31 -0.69 -17.86 1.93
CA ASP A 31 -0.68 -19.17 1.28
C ASP A 31 -1.24 -19.03 -0.13
N GLY A 32 -0.37 -18.48 -1.02
CA GLY A 32 -0.67 -18.37 -2.43
C GLY A 32 -1.65 -17.27 -2.82
N GLU A 33 -1.83 -16.23 -1.96
CA GLU A 33 -2.61 -15.05 -2.32
C GLU A 33 -2.02 -14.37 -3.56
N LYS A 34 -2.93 -13.81 -4.36
CA LYS A 34 -2.61 -13.18 -5.64
C LYS A 34 -2.85 -11.68 -5.58
N PHE A 35 -1.79 -10.93 -5.76
CA PHE A 35 -1.85 -9.47 -5.85
C PHE A 35 -1.54 -9.00 -7.27
N VAL A 36 -2.09 -7.85 -7.63
CA VAL A 36 -1.76 -7.20 -8.91
C VAL A 36 -1.21 -5.82 -8.63
N LEU A 37 0.02 -5.55 -9.06
CA LEU A 37 0.60 -4.22 -9.04
C LEU A 37 0.45 -3.57 -10.41
N ILE A 38 -0.19 -2.38 -10.46
CA ILE A 38 -0.46 -1.64 -11.68
C ILE A 38 0.22 -0.29 -11.62
N SER A 39 1.18 -0.05 -12.50
CA SER A 39 1.84 1.24 -12.63
C SER A 39 1.39 1.99 -13.89
N HIS A 40 1.62 3.30 -13.90
CA HIS A 40 1.38 4.15 -15.07
C HIS A 40 2.54 4.17 -16.07
N ALA A 41 3.67 3.56 -15.72
CA ALA A 41 4.89 3.67 -16.47
C ALA A 41 4.83 2.94 -17.81
N PRO A 42 5.37 3.51 -18.89
CA PRO A 42 5.57 2.77 -20.15
C PRO A 42 6.66 1.71 -20.01
N ASP A 43 6.71 0.76 -20.92
CA ASP A 43 7.74 -0.29 -20.96
C ASP A 43 9.17 0.27 -21.08
N SER A 44 9.31 1.47 -21.65
CA SER A 44 10.58 2.16 -21.79
C SER A 44 11.13 2.75 -20.49
N ASP A 45 10.33 2.84 -19.43
CA ASP A 45 10.78 3.38 -18.14
C ASP A 45 11.49 2.30 -17.30
N SER A 46 12.81 2.28 -17.42
CA SER A 46 13.67 1.31 -16.75
C SER A 46 13.72 1.45 -15.23
N TRP A 47 13.31 2.60 -14.65
CA TRP A 47 13.23 2.76 -13.19
C TRP A 47 12.30 1.73 -12.55
N TRP A 48 11.21 1.41 -13.24
CA TRP A 48 10.24 0.42 -12.75
C TRP A 48 10.75 -1.01 -12.72
N ASN A 49 11.88 -1.31 -13.37
CA ASN A 49 12.53 -2.60 -13.23
C ASN A 49 12.98 -2.88 -11.79
N THR A 50 13.35 -1.82 -11.03
CA THR A 50 13.65 -1.95 -9.60
C THR A 50 12.41 -2.42 -8.81
N ILE A 51 11.23 -1.87 -9.14
CA ILE A 51 9.97 -2.28 -8.49
C ILE A 51 9.60 -3.71 -8.89
N LYS A 52 9.72 -4.06 -10.19
CA LYS A 52 9.48 -5.44 -10.67
C LYS A 52 10.36 -6.46 -9.93
N ASN A 53 11.64 -6.15 -9.77
CA ASN A 53 12.54 -7.02 -9.01
C ASN A 53 12.16 -7.11 -7.52
N ALA A 54 11.80 -5.97 -6.91
CA ALA A 54 11.43 -5.92 -5.50
C ALA A 54 10.17 -6.72 -5.20
N ILE A 55 9.14 -6.65 -6.06
CA ILE A 55 7.91 -7.43 -5.86
C ILE A 55 8.14 -8.92 -6.07
N GLY A 56 9.05 -9.34 -6.98
CA GLY A 56 9.45 -10.73 -7.13
C GLY A 56 10.08 -11.27 -5.84
N ILE A 57 11.04 -10.53 -5.26
CA ILE A 57 11.68 -10.89 -3.99
C ILE A 57 10.66 -10.92 -2.84
N ALA A 58 9.78 -9.92 -2.76
CA ALA A 58 8.75 -9.85 -1.72
C ALA A 58 7.75 -11.02 -1.85
N GLY A 59 7.35 -11.36 -3.09
CA GLY A 59 6.47 -12.48 -3.37
C GLY A 59 7.07 -13.81 -2.88
N GLU A 60 8.33 -14.07 -3.23
CA GLU A 60 9.05 -15.26 -2.75
C GLU A 60 9.16 -15.31 -1.21
N GLN A 61 9.50 -14.19 -0.57
CA GLN A 61 9.66 -14.13 0.88
C GLN A 61 8.34 -14.28 1.64
N MET A 62 7.24 -13.81 1.07
CA MET A 62 5.92 -13.83 1.70
C MET A 62 5.08 -15.04 1.29
N GLY A 63 5.50 -15.81 0.27
CA GLY A 63 4.72 -16.92 -0.25
C GLY A 63 3.49 -16.48 -1.05
N VAL A 64 3.54 -15.29 -1.67
CA VAL A 64 2.44 -14.71 -2.47
C VAL A 64 2.85 -14.53 -3.93
N ASP A 65 1.85 -14.50 -4.82
CA ASP A 65 2.05 -14.17 -6.24
C ASP A 65 1.73 -12.68 -6.48
N VAL A 66 2.66 -11.95 -7.11
CA VAL A 66 2.46 -10.52 -7.44
C VAL A 66 2.64 -10.32 -8.93
N ASP A 67 1.53 -10.16 -9.64
CA ASP A 67 1.50 -9.88 -11.08
C ASP A 67 1.68 -8.37 -11.33
N TYR A 68 2.69 -8.02 -12.14
CA TYR A 68 2.96 -6.63 -12.51
C TYR A 68 2.33 -6.31 -13.86
N ARG A 69 1.55 -5.23 -13.91
CA ARG A 69 0.90 -4.73 -15.13
C ARG A 69 1.16 -3.25 -15.34
N ASN A 70 1.26 -2.84 -16.59
CA ASN A 70 1.37 -1.44 -16.97
C ASN A 70 0.88 -1.21 -18.41
N PRO A 71 0.46 -0.01 -18.76
CA PRO A 71 0.23 0.35 -20.15
C PRO A 71 1.57 0.43 -20.88
N THR A 72 1.75 -0.30 -21.96
CA THR A 72 3.04 -0.38 -22.70
C THR A 72 3.56 0.97 -23.17
N THR A 73 2.65 1.90 -23.48
CA THR A 73 2.97 3.26 -23.93
C THR A 73 2.84 4.33 -22.83
N GLY A 74 2.36 3.96 -21.63
CA GLY A 74 2.03 4.92 -20.57
C GLY A 74 0.67 5.60 -20.75
N ASP A 75 -0.19 5.10 -21.66
CA ASP A 75 -1.54 5.65 -21.86
C ASP A 75 -2.43 5.35 -20.65
N LEU A 76 -3.02 6.40 -20.06
CA LEU A 76 -3.80 6.28 -18.84
C LEU A 76 -5.20 5.69 -19.05
N ALA A 77 -5.75 5.78 -20.26
CA ALA A 77 -7.01 5.08 -20.58
C ALA A 77 -6.75 3.58 -20.68
N ASP A 78 -5.59 3.17 -21.20
CA ASP A 78 -5.15 1.78 -21.13
C ASP A 78 -4.93 1.31 -19.69
N MET A 79 -4.30 2.15 -18.86
CA MET A 79 -4.13 1.85 -17.44
C MET A 79 -5.48 1.65 -16.73
N ALA A 80 -6.46 2.50 -17.00
CA ALA A 80 -7.80 2.35 -16.44
C ALA A 80 -8.42 0.98 -16.79
N ARG A 81 -8.30 0.55 -18.05
CA ARG A 81 -8.75 -0.78 -18.49
C ARG A 81 -7.98 -1.91 -17.82
N ILE A 82 -6.69 -1.75 -17.57
CA ILE A 82 -5.87 -2.72 -16.84
C ILE A 82 -6.35 -2.86 -15.40
N VAL A 83 -6.72 -1.76 -14.72
CA VAL A 83 -7.31 -1.80 -13.37
C VAL A 83 -8.64 -2.56 -13.37
N GLU A 84 -9.52 -2.30 -14.36
CA GLU A 84 -10.79 -3.01 -14.51
C GLU A 84 -10.60 -4.51 -14.75
N GLN A 85 -9.63 -4.89 -15.61
CA GLN A 85 -9.28 -6.28 -15.88
C GLN A 85 -8.70 -6.98 -14.65
N ALA A 86 -7.83 -6.28 -13.89
CA ALA A 86 -7.31 -6.79 -12.64
C ALA A 86 -8.44 -7.05 -11.64
N ALA A 87 -9.34 -6.09 -11.47
CA ALA A 87 -10.50 -6.25 -10.58
C ALA A 87 -11.45 -7.38 -11.05
N ALA A 88 -11.53 -7.65 -12.36
CA ALA A 88 -12.33 -8.74 -12.89
C ALA A 88 -11.69 -10.13 -12.63
N SER A 89 -10.37 -10.21 -12.44
CA SER A 89 -9.69 -11.46 -12.08
C SER A 89 -9.82 -11.82 -10.59
N ASN A 90 -10.47 -10.95 -9.80
CA ASN A 90 -10.73 -11.13 -8.36
C ASN A 90 -9.47 -11.49 -7.56
N PRO A 91 -8.44 -10.62 -7.58
CA PRO A 91 -7.22 -10.82 -6.79
C PRO A 91 -7.49 -10.56 -5.30
N ASP A 92 -6.60 -11.03 -4.43
CA ASP A 92 -6.64 -10.79 -2.99
C ASP A 92 -6.30 -9.33 -2.64
N GLY A 93 -5.69 -8.59 -3.56
CA GLY A 93 -5.46 -7.16 -3.45
C GLY A 93 -4.90 -6.52 -4.71
N ILE A 94 -5.09 -5.21 -4.82
CA ILE A 94 -4.54 -4.40 -5.91
C ILE A 94 -3.62 -3.33 -5.33
N ILE A 95 -2.44 -3.19 -5.92
CA ILE A 95 -1.49 -2.11 -5.65
C ILE A 95 -1.46 -1.23 -6.90
N VAL A 96 -1.71 0.08 -6.78
CA VAL A 96 -1.89 0.93 -7.97
C VAL A 96 -1.30 2.32 -7.78
N THR A 97 -0.79 2.92 -8.85
CA THR A 97 -0.37 4.33 -8.87
C THR A 97 -1.54 5.23 -9.28
N ILE A 98 -1.64 6.46 -8.71
CA ILE A 98 -2.65 7.45 -9.10
C ILE A 98 -1.95 8.54 -9.93
N ALA A 99 -1.59 8.22 -11.19
CA ALA A 99 -0.94 9.18 -12.07
C ALA A 99 -1.89 10.29 -12.59
N ASP A 100 -3.17 9.97 -12.67
CA ASP A 100 -4.24 10.93 -12.93
C ASP A 100 -5.49 10.48 -12.14
N TYR A 101 -5.92 11.34 -11.21
CA TYR A 101 -7.04 11.02 -10.33
C TYR A 101 -8.36 10.89 -11.10
N ASP A 102 -8.62 11.78 -12.05
CA ASP A 102 -9.89 11.81 -12.75
C ASP A 102 -10.10 10.61 -13.67
N VAL A 103 -9.03 10.14 -14.29
CA VAL A 103 -9.03 8.93 -15.13
C VAL A 103 -9.18 7.66 -14.29
N LEU A 104 -8.50 7.59 -13.13
CA LEU A 104 -8.35 6.36 -12.38
C LEU A 104 -9.35 6.18 -11.23
N LYS A 105 -10.03 7.26 -10.80
CA LYS A 105 -10.99 7.18 -9.68
C LYS A 105 -12.11 6.17 -9.91
N GLY A 106 -12.68 6.11 -11.11
CA GLY A 106 -13.75 5.20 -11.45
C GLY A 106 -13.35 3.72 -11.32
N PRO A 107 -12.33 3.27 -12.05
CA PRO A 107 -11.82 1.89 -11.97
C PRO A 107 -11.41 1.47 -10.56
N ILE A 108 -10.68 2.35 -9.83
CA ILE A 108 -10.19 2.02 -8.48
C ILE A 108 -11.36 1.91 -7.49
N THR A 109 -12.27 2.87 -7.47
CA THR A 109 -13.45 2.79 -6.57
C THR A 109 -14.35 1.61 -6.91
N SER A 110 -14.45 1.23 -8.20
CA SER A 110 -15.18 0.03 -8.61
C SER A 110 -14.53 -1.26 -8.08
N ALA A 111 -13.20 -1.34 -8.06
CA ALA A 111 -12.49 -2.47 -7.47
C ALA A 111 -12.76 -2.56 -5.96
N ILE A 112 -12.66 -1.43 -5.25
CA ILE A 112 -12.94 -1.34 -3.81
C ILE A 112 -14.40 -1.73 -3.51
N ALA A 113 -15.35 -1.27 -4.30
CA ALA A 113 -16.77 -1.61 -4.15
C ALA A 113 -17.05 -3.11 -4.32
N LYS A 114 -16.19 -3.85 -5.03
CA LYS A 114 -16.25 -5.31 -5.13
C LYS A 114 -15.64 -6.02 -3.91
N GLY A 115 -15.13 -5.26 -2.93
CA GLY A 115 -14.47 -5.79 -1.74
C GLY A 115 -12.99 -6.11 -1.92
N ILE A 116 -12.37 -5.71 -3.03
CA ILE A 116 -10.94 -5.91 -3.26
C ILE A 116 -10.15 -4.84 -2.50
N PRO A 117 -9.26 -5.22 -1.58
CA PRO A 117 -8.38 -4.27 -0.89
C PRO A 117 -7.45 -3.55 -1.88
N VAL A 118 -7.34 -2.23 -1.74
CA VAL A 118 -6.46 -1.43 -2.61
C VAL A 118 -5.46 -0.66 -1.77
N VAL A 119 -4.19 -0.69 -2.16
CA VAL A 119 -3.12 0.15 -1.67
C VAL A 119 -2.61 1.01 -2.82
N THR A 120 -2.46 2.31 -2.60
CA THR A 120 -1.89 3.19 -3.61
C THR A 120 -0.42 3.45 -3.35
N ILE A 121 0.37 3.58 -4.41
CA ILE A 121 1.82 3.78 -4.30
C ILE A 121 2.34 4.84 -5.25
N ASN A 122 3.49 5.41 -4.91
CA ASN A 122 4.28 6.32 -5.75
C ASN A 122 3.51 7.58 -6.15
N SER A 123 2.77 7.55 -7.26
CA SER A 123 2.03 8.70 -7.79
C SER A 123 0.67 8.89 -7.13
N GLY A 124 0.22 10.11 -7.07
CA GLY A 124 -0.95 10.55 -6.32
C GLY A 124 -0.58 11.04 -4.92
N THR A 125 -1.59 11.50 -4.19
CA THR A 125 -1.42 11.97 -2.81
C THR A 125 -2.15 11.08 -1.82
N ARG A 126 -1.81 11.25 -0.54
CA ARG A 126 -2.52 10.57 0.56
C ARG A 126 -4.01 10.93 0.54
N GLU A 127 -4.33 12.18 0.33
CA GLU A 127 -5.70 12.69 0.30
C GLU A 127 -6.50 12.04 -0.84
N GLN A 128 -5.89 11.92 -2.02
CA GLN A 128 -6.51 11.21 -3.15
C GLN A 128 -6.75 9.73 -2.83
N SER A 129 -5.79 9.08 -2.19
CA SER A 129 -5.91 7.69 -1.75
C SER A 129 -7.07 7.49 -0.76
N GLU A 130 -7.18 8.39 0.22
CA GLU A 130 -8.26 8.39 1.22
C GLU A 130 -9.64 8.64 0.56
N MET A 131 -9.72 9.59 -0.37
CA MET A 131 -10.96 9.85 -1.13
C MET A 131 -11.42 8.65 -1.96
N LEU A 132 -10.50 7.82 -2.44
CA LEU A 132 -10.82 6.59 -3.16
C LEU A 132 -11.31 5.47 -2.23
N GLY A 133 -11.04 5.56 -0.92
CA GLY A 133 -11.29 4.51 0.05
C GLY A 133 -10.20 3.41 0.07
N ALA A 134 -9.00 3.71 -0.44
CA ALA A 134 -7.89 2.78 -0.37
C ALA A 134 -7.38 2.61 1.07
N LEU A 135 -6.76 1.47 1.36
CA LEU A 135 -6.29 1.12 2.71
C LEU A 135 -5.12 2.01 3.17
N ALA A 136 -4.24 2.36 2.24
CA ALA A 136 -3.06 3.16 2.52
C ALA A 136 -2.49 3.79 1.24
N HIS A 137 -1.69 4.85 1.43
CA HIS A 137 -0.81 5.40 0.40
C HIS A 137 0.65 5.24 0.82
N ILE A 138 1.45 4.62 -0.04
CA ILE A 138 2.90 4.46 0.16
C ILE A 138 3.62 5.30 -0.89
N GLY A 139 3.94 6.53 -0.52
CA GLY A 139 4.62 7.51 -1.37
C GLY A 139 5.44 8.47 -0.53
N GLN A 140 6.25 9.29 -1.18
CA GLN A 140 6.96 10.35 -0.46
C GLN A 140 6.12 11.63 -0.45
N PRO A 141 6.23 12.45 0.63
CA PRO A 141 5.61 13.78 0.65
C PRO A 141 6.40 14.70 -0.29
N GLU A 142 5.89 14.90 -1.49
CA GLU A 142 6.63 15.51 -2.60
C GLU A 142 6.94 16.99 -2.38
N TYR A 143 6.01 17.74 -1.78
CA TYR A 143 6.28 19.11 -1.39
C TYR A 143 7.48 19.21 -0.44
N ASP A 144 7.50 18.38 0.61
CA ASP A 144 8.58 18.37 1.60
C ASP A 144 9.92 17.96 0.98
N ALA A 145 9.89 17.00 0.07
CA ALA A 145 11.07 16.59 -0.68
C ALA A 145 11.62 17.74 -1.53
N GLY A 146 10.74 18.44 -2.25
CA GLY A 146 11.07 19.64 -3.01
C GLY A 146 11.63 20.74 -2.12
N PHE A 147 10.94 21.03 -1.01
CA PHE A 147 11.35 22.06 -0.06
C PHE A 147 12.73 21.78 0.55
N GLY A 148 12.98 20.54 0.94
CA GLY A 148 14.30 20.11 1.42
C GLY A 148 15.41 20.27 0.39
N ALA A 149 15.13 19.95 -0.86
CA ALA A 149 16.07 20.14 -1.98
C ALA A 149 16.33 21.62 -2.25
N GLY A 150 15.29 22.47 -2.25
CA GLY A 150 15.38 23.91 -2.42
C GLY A 150 16.22 24.57 -1.34
N LYS A 151 16.05 24.18 -0.07
CA LYS A 151 16.91 24.68 1.03
C LYS A 151 18.39 24.34 0.82
N ARG A 152 18.72 23.16 0.32
CA ARG A 152 20.10 22.79 0.01
C ARG A 152 20.63 23.61 -1.18
N ALA A 153 19.82 23.82 -2.21
CA ALA A 153 20.17 24.62 -3.36
C ALA A 153 20.44 26.09 -2.98
N LYS A 154 19.58 26.67 -2.14
CA LYS A 154 19.76 28.02 -1.58
C LYS A 154 21.08 28.14 -0.80
N ALA A 155 21.38 27.18 0.08
CA ALA A 155 22.63 27.13 0.81
C ALA A 155 23.85 27.02 -0.09
N ALA A 156 23.71 26.41 -1.28
CA ALA A 156 24.74 26.33 -2.32
C ALA A 156 24.80 27.56 -3.23
N GLY A 157 24.02 28.62 -2.96
CA GLY A 157 24.01 29.85 -3.74
C GLY A 157 23.17 29.81 -5.02
N VAL A 158 22.31 28.80 -5.21
CA VAL A 158 21.39 28.74 -6.33
C VAL A 158 20.30 29.81 -6.17
N THR A 159 20.08 30.61 -7.22
CA THR A 159 19.06 31.68 -7.25
C THR A 159 18.02 31.49 -8.36
N LYS A 160 18.24 30.53 -9.25
CA LYS A 160 17.32 30.21 -10.36
C LYS A 160 17.32 28.71 -10.58
N PHE A 161 16.16 28.17 -10.91
CA PHE A 161 16.02 26.75 -11.27
C PHE A 161 15.03 26.57 -12.42
N LEU A 162 15.12 25.47 -13.10
CA LEU A 162 14.16 25.01 -14.09
C LEU A 162 13.45 23.79 -13.51
N CYS A 163 12.13 23.87 -13.40
CA CYS A 163 11.32 22.69 -13.08
C CYS A 163 10.93 21.97 -14.38
N VAL A 164 11.29 20.70 -14.48
CA VAL A 164 10.86 19.83 -15.57
C VAL A 164 9.71 18.94 -15.05
N ASN A 165 8.50 19.27 -15.48
CA ASN A 165 7.33 18.45 -15.20
C ASN A 165 7.09 17.50 -16.39
N HIS A 166 7.46 16.22 -16.20
CA HIS A 166 7.34 15.20 -17.25
C HIS A 166 5.97 14.51 -17.30
N PHE A 167 5.11 14.79 -16.30
CA PHE A 167 3.78 14.20 -16.18
C PHE A 167 2.82 15.23 -15.57
N PHE A 168 2.28 16.11 -16.38
CA PHE A 168 1.60 17.31 -15.90
C PHE A 168 0.26 17.07 -15.18
N THR A 169 -0.39 15.91 -15.40
CA THR A 169 -1.60 15.52 -14.67
C THR A 169 -1.32 14.89 -13.30
N ASN A 170 -0.05 14.56 -13.04
CA ASN A 170 0.37 13.98 -11.78
C ASN A 170 0.74 15.07 -10.78
N PRO A 171 -0.03 15.26 -9.70
CA PRO A 171 0.19 16.34 -8.73
C PRO A 171 1.56 16.28 -8.06
N VAL A 172 2.15 15.11 -7.90
CA VAL A 172 3.43 14.93 -7.21
C VAL A 172 4.57 15.72 -7.86
N SER A 173 4.57 15.85 -9.20
CA SER A 173 5.59 16.65 -9.91
C SER A 173 5.41 18.15 -9.65
N VAL A 174 4.16 18.61 -9.59
CA VAL A 174 3.82 20.02 -9.30
C VAL A 174 4.20 20.34 -7.86
N ASP A 175 3.81 19.52 -6.90
CA ASP A 175 4.09 19.73 -5.47
C ASP A 175 5.59 19.79 -5.19
N ARG A 176 6.38 18.91 -5.82
CA ARG A 176 7.84 18.91 -5.69
C ARG A 176 8.47 20.20 -6.22
N CYS A 177 8.01 20.68 -7.37
CA CYS A 177 8.47 21.94 -7.93
C CYS A 177 8.08 23.14 -7.06
N GLN A 178 6.86 23.14 -6.55
CA GLN A 178 6.36 24.19 -5.64
C GLN A 178 7.18 24.23 -4.36
N GLY A 179 7.37 23.10 -3.69
CA GLY A 179 8.20 23.03 -2.49
C GLY A 179 9.63 23.54 -2.74
N TYR A 180 10.23 23.21 -3.87
CA TYR A 180 11.54 23.71 -4.24
C TYR A 180 11.54 25.24 -4.41
N ALA A 181 10.55 25.77 -5.12
CA ALA A 181 10.40 27.21 -5.34
C ALA A 181 10.24 27.99 -4.03
N ASP A 182 9.40 27.48 -3.12
CA ASP A 182 9.10 28.13 -1.84
C ASP A 182 10.31 28.17 -0.89
N ALA A 183 11.25 27.24 -1.08
CA ALA A 183 12.47 27.18 -0.25
C ALA A 183 13.62 28.03 -0.82
N LEU A 184 13.62 28.35 -2.13
CA LEU A 184 14.69 29.08 -2.80
C LEU A 184 14.59 30.58 -2.60
#